data_61c4d0ee10ec85305a3b575de2e3ff04
#
_entry.id   61c4d0ee10ec85305a3b575de2e3ff04
#
_cell.length_a   1.000
_cell.length_b   1.000
_cell.length_c   1.000
_cell.angle_alpha   90.00
_cell.angle_beta   90.00
_cell.angle_gamma   90.00
#
_symmetry.space_group_name_H-M   'P 1'
#
loop_
_entity.id
_entity.type
_entity.pdbx_description
1 polymer ?
#
loop_
_entity_poly.entity_id
_entity_poly.type
_entity_poly.pdbx_seq_one_letter_code
_entity_poly.pdbx_strand_id
1 'polypeptide(L)'
;MKLARRVFAAVMLFALSARADDDPPKQEALPQRQANFVWDKNEKTKQVLLKASFSYRDVIDKGLAAKLASGLPTVIAMRAYVLREGDANPIALAGRTCRVSYDLWEEVYRLKVATAGGERDLAAVNLEGVLRQCAEARDLPVADKTLLTVNKPHFLGVIVEVNPISPQMLAQMRQWVSRPAGSTGIGPGDALFGSFVGLFVRQIGTADKTLRFRTQSVTPAP
;
A
#
# COMPACT_ATOMS: atom_id res chain seq x y z
N MET A 1 77.16 -42.81 22.49
CA MET A 1 76.77 -43.23 21.15
C MET A 1 75.35 -43.87 21.21
N LYS A 2 74.33 -43.17 20.81
CA LYS A 2 73.04 -43.67 20.27
C LYS A 2 72.14 -42.48 19.94
N LEU A 3 71.96 -42.23 18.63
CA LEU A 3 71.10 -41.22 18.04
C LEU A 3 69.65 -41.55 18.37
N ALA A 4 68.85 -40.59 18.88
CA ALA A 4 67.46 -40.64 18.99
C ALA A 4 66.88 -39.78 17.87
N ARG A 5 66.23 -40.43 16.92
CA ARG A 5 65.53 -39.86 15.73
C ARG A 5 64.14 -39.38 16.17
N ARG A 6 63.91 -38.07 16.20
CA ARG A 6 62.60 -37.46 16.45
C ARG A 6 61.81 -37.38 15.11
N VAL A 7 60.74 -38.15 15.00
CA VAL A 7 59.79 -38.06 13.91
C VAL A 7 58.80 -36.96 14.26
N PHE A 8 58.81 -35.84 13.52
CA PHE A 8 57.78 -34.83 13.57
C PHE A 8 56.63 -35.25 12.64
N ALA A 9 55.48 -35.61 13.23
CA ALA A 9 54.23 -35.79 12.48
C ALA A 9 53.58 -34.42 12.29
N ALA A 10 53.55 -33.92 11.05
CA ALA A 10 52.81 -32.74 10.66
C ALA A 10 51.35 -33.12 10.46
N VAL A 11 50.48 -32.65 11.35
CA VAL A 11 49.01 -32.73 11.20
C VAL A 11 48.57 -31.55 10.34
N MET A 12 48.25 -31.77 9.07
CA MET A 12 47.60 -30.80 8.22
C MET A 12 46.11 -30.73 8.60
N LEU A 13 45.71 -29.65 9.27
CA LEU A 13 44.30 -29.26 9.41
C LEU A 13 43.83 -28.67 8.09
N PHE A 14 43.01 -29.41 7.39
CA PHE A 14 42.18 -28.87 6.28
C PHE A 14 41.03 -28.09 6.90
N ALA A 15 41.14 -26.76 6.92
CA ALA A 15 40.01 -25.87 7.16
C ALA A 15 39.08 -25.90 5.93
N LEU A 16 37.96 -26.66 6.01
CA LEU A 16 36.86 -26.49 5.09
C LEU A 16 36.23 -25.11 5.33
N SER A 17 36.57 -24.15 4.48
CA SER A 17 35.84 -22.88 4.39
C SER A 17 34.49 -23.18 3.78
N ALA A 18 33.42 -23.35 4.58
CA ALA A 18 32.05 -23.29 4.15
C ALA A 18 31.81 -21.86 3.66
N ARG A 19 31.83 -21.66 2.34
CA ARG A 19 31.24 -20.46 1.74
C ARG A 19 29.74 -20.60 1.96
N ALA A 20 29.18 -19.80 2.85
CA ALA A 20 27.78 -19.48 2.84
C ALA A 20 27.54 -18.69 1.54
N ASP A 21 26.84 -19.27 0.59
CA ASP A 21 26.26 -18.55 -0.53
C ASP A 21 25.16 -17.67 0.06
N ASP A 22 25.53 -16.42 0.40
CA ASP A 22 24.58 -15.33 0.62
C ASP A 22 24.02 -14.91 -0.75
N ASP A 23 23.14 -15.75 -1.31
CA ASP A 23 22.28 -15.32 -2.40
C ASP A 23 21.41 -14.17 -1.86
N PRO A 24 21.48 -12.97 -2.48
CA PRO A 24 20.62 -11.86 -2.08
C PRO A 24 19.17 -12.32 -2.18
N PRO A 25 18.30 -11.98 -1.20
CA PRO A 25 16.92 -12.42 -1.20
C PRO A 25 16.30 -12.06 -2.55
N LYS A 26 15.86 -13.07 -3.32
CA LYS A 26 15.17 -12.89 -4.59
C LYS A 26 14.01 -11.96 -4.31
N GLN A 27 14.07 -10.73 -4.82
CA GLN A 27 12.93 -9.82 -4.79
C GLN A 27 11.81 -10.52 -5.55
N GLU A 28 10.84 -11.03 -4.80
CA GLU A 28 9.65 -11.66 -5.36
C GLU A 28 8.98 -10.64 -6.28
N ALA A 29 8.94 -10.97 -7.58
CA ALA A 29 8.33 -10.08 -8.56
C ALA A 29 6.85 -9.88 -8.19
N LEU A 30 6.45 -8.63 -7.99
CA LEU A 30 5.07 -8.31 -7.65
C LEU A 30 4.11 -8.86 -8.72
N PRO A 31 2.96 -9.46 -8.33
CA PRO A 31 1.94 -9.90 -9.27
C PRO A 31 1.53 -8.74 -10.18
N GLN A 32 1.42 -9.00 -11.49
CA GLN A 32 0.98 -7.99 -12.44
C GLN A 32 -0.52 -8.09 -12.67
N ARG A 33 -1.22 -6.94 -12.68
CA ARG A 33 -2.66 -6.81 -12.93
C ARG A 33 -2.92 -5.81 -14.04
N GLN A 34 -4.04 -6.02 -14.73
CA GLN A 34 -4.49 -5.10 -15.75
C GLN A 34 -5.13 -3.85 -15.12
N ALA A 35 -4.82 -2.69 -15.69
CA ALA A 35 -5.45 -1.43 -15.39
C ALA A 35 -5.87 -0.74 -16.71
N ASN A 36 -6.99 -0.04 -16.69
CA ASN A 36 -7.35 0.83 -17.81
C ASN A 36 -6.81 2.23 -17.52
N PHE A 37 -6.00 2.76 -18.43
CA PHE A 37 -5.42 4.09 -18.35
C PHE A 37 -6.10 5.03 -19.34
N VAL A 38 -6.48 6.21 -18.86
CA VAL A 38 -7.13 7.26 -19.67
C VAL A 38 -6.45 8.60 -19.42
N TRP A 39 -6.16 9.34 -20.49
CA TRP A 39 -5.70 10.73 -20.40
C TRP A 39 -6.91 11.65 -20.38
N ASP A 40 -7.12 12.35 -19.28
CA ASP A 40 -8.21 13.29 -19.11
C ASP A 40 -7.69 14.73 -19.17
N LYS A 41 -8.17 15.48 -20.16
CA LYS A 41 -7.78 16.87 -20.40
C LYS A 41 -8.81 17.81 -19.83
N ASN A 42 -8.41 18.62 -18.87
CA ASN A 42 -9.25 19.68 -18.35
C ASN A 42 -9.19 20.89 -19.30
N GLU A 43 -10.30 21.18 -19.97
CA GLU A 43 -10.40 22.27 -20.97
C GLU A 43 -10.11 23.65 -20.36
N LYS A 44 -10.47 23.88 -19.09
CA LYS A 44 -10.31 25.17 -18.42
C LYS A 44 -8.86 25.40 -17.97
N THR A 45 -8.25 24.41 -17.35
CA THR A 45 -6.89 24.53 -16.78
C THR A 45 -5.80 24.10 -17.74
N LYS A 46 -6.16 23.48 -18.87
CA LYS A 46 -5.24 22.82 -19.84
C LYS A 46 -4.40 21.70 -19.23
N GLN A 47 -4.69 21.31 -18.00
CA GLN A 47 -4.02 20.22 -17.31
C GLN A 47 -4.46 18.88 -17.89
N VAL A 48 -3.51 17.97 -18.08
CA VAL A 48 -3.76 16.61 -18.56
C VAL A 48 -3.42 15.63 -17.44
N LEU A 49 -4.43 14.94 -16.95
CA LEU A 49 -4.28 13.96 -15.86
C LEU A 49 -4.28 12.54 -16.42
N LEU A 50 -3.36 11.71 -15.95
CA LEU A 50 -3.45 10.27 -16.11
C LEU A 50 -4.43 9.74 -15.08
N LYS A 51 -5.51 9.12 -15.54
CA LYS A 51 -6.47 8.39 -14.71
C LYS A 51 -6.30 6.89 -14.89
N ALA A 52 -6.49 6.14 -13.81
CA ALA A 52 -6.39 4.68 -13.82
C ALA A 52 -7.64 4.04 -13.21
N SER A 53 -8.10 2.95 -13.85
CA SER A 53 -9.18 2.11 -13.33
C SER A 53 -8.66 0.68 -13.20
N PHE A 54 -8.77 0.11 -11.98
CA PHE A 54 -8.32 -1.26 -11.69
C PHE A 54 -9.08 -1.85 -10.50
N SER A 55 -9.00 -3.17 -10.36
CA SER A 55 -9.72 -3.91 -9.31
C SER A 55 -8.72 -4.55 -8.33
N TYR A 56 -9.14 -4.56 -7.05
CA TYR A 56 -8.47 -5.28 -5.96
C TYR A 56 -9.50 -5.98 -5.04
N ARG A 57 -10.55 -6.52 -5.65
CA ARG A 57 -11.69 -7.17 -4.95
C ARG A 57 -11.26 -8.36 -4.09
N ASP A 58 -10.19 -9.05 -4.47
CA ASP A 58 -9.61 -10.18 -3.73
C ASP A 58 -8.99 -9.79 -2.38
N VAL A 59 -8.90 -8.51 -2.07
CA VAL A 59 -8.58 -8.06 -0.72
C VAL A 59 -9.70 -8.45 0.26
N ILE A 60 -10.96 -8.55 -0.22
CA ILE A 60 -12.12 -8.96 0.56
C ILE A 60 -12.36 -10.45 0.33
N ASP A 61 -11.71 -11.30 1.13
CA ASP A 61 -11.94 -12.74 1.15
C ASP A 61 -13.18 -13.11 1.99
N LYS A 62 -13.45 -14.41 2.09
CA LYS A 62 -14.60 -14.92 2.87
C LYS A 62 -14.57 -14.51 4.34
N GLY A 63 -13.38 -14.48 4.97
CA GLY A 63 -13.22 -14.08 6.36
C GLY A 63 -13.54 -12.61 6.58
N LEU A 64 -13.01 -11.75 5.69
CA LEU A 64 -13.31 -10.32 5.75
C LEU A 64 -14.77 -10.02 5.40
N ALA A 65 -15.36 -10.74 4.45
CA ALA A 65 -16.79 -10.61 4.12
C ALA A 65 -17.68 -10.93 5.33
N ALA A 66 -17.38 -12.00 6.08
CA ALA A 66 -18.09 -12.34 7.31
C ALA A 66 -17.92 -11.26 8.40
N LYS A 67 -16.70 -10.71 8.54
CA LYS A 67 -16.41 -9.60 9.45
C LYS A 67 -17.20 -8.34 9.10
N LEU A 68 -17.31 -7.99 7.82
CA LEU A 68 -18.13 -6.88 7.35
C LEU A 68 -19.60 -7.08 7.69
N ALA A 69 -20.14 -8.29 7.51
CA ALA A 69 -21.53 -8.63 7.81
C ALA A 69 -21.83 -8.62 9.32
N SER A 70 -20.84 -8.75 10.19
CA SER A 70 -21.01 -8.70 11.66
C SER A 70 -21.16 -7.29 12.24
N GLY A 71 -21.15 -6.25 11.40
CA GLY A 71 -21.28 -4.86 11.83
C GLY A 71 -19.98 -4.21 12.31
N LEU A 72 -18.88 -4.95 12.37
CA LEU A 72 -17.59 -4.41 12.79
C LEU A 72 -17.04 -3.43 11.73
N PRO A 73 -16.70 -2.19 12.11
CA PRO A 73 -16.14 -1.24 11.19
C PRO A 73 -14.82 -1.75 10.60
N THR A 74 -14.70 -1.63 9.28
CA THR A 74 -13.51 -2.04 8.54
C THR A 74 -13.01 -0.88 7.67
N VAL A 75 -11.71 -0.67 7.64
CA VAL A 75 -11.06 0.34 6.79
C VAL A 75 -10.24 -0.38 5.74
N ILE A 76 -10.46 -0.02 4.47
CA ILE A 76 -9.65 -0.46 3.34
C ILE A 76 -8.90 0.77 2.84
N ALA A 77 -7.58 0.75 2.93
CA ALA A 77 -6.70 1.81 2.45
C ALA A 77 -5.94 1.33 1.22
N MET A 78 -6.06 2.05 0.11
CA MET A 78 -5.34 1.77 -1.14
C MET A 78 -4.42 2.96 -1.46
N ARG A 79 -3.17 2.63 -1.86
CA ARG A 79 -2.16 3.57 -2.32
C ARG A 79 -1.61 3.09 -3.65
N ALA A 80 -1.59 3.97 -4.63
CA ALA A 80 -1.06 3.73 -5.96
C ALA A 80 0.09 4.69 -6.23
N TYR A 81 1.25 4.15 -6.48
CA TYR A 81 2.49 4.86 -6.75
C TYR A 81 2.77 4.80 -8.23
N VAL A 82 2.97 5.94 -8.84
CA VAL A 82 3.46 6.03 -10.20
C VAL A 82 4.97 5.92 -10.19
N LEU A 83 5.49 4.88 -10.84
CA LEU A 83 6.92 4.63 -10.98
C LEU A 83 7.28 4.58 -12.46
N ARG A 84 8.50 4.98 -12.78
CA ARG A 84 9.10 4.76 -14.09
C ARG A 84 9.79 3.39 -14.10
N GLU A 85 9.73 2.66 -15.22
CA GLU A 85 10.48 1.41 -15.35
C GLU A 85 11.97 1.63 -15.10
N GLY A 86 12.55 0.77 -14.24
CA GLY A 86 13.96 0.85 -13.85
C GLY A 86 14.28 1.89 -12.76
N ASP A 87 13.29 2.61 -12.23
CA ASP A 87 13.45 3.57 -11.16
C ASP A 87 12.70 3.10 -9.90
N ALA A 88 13.36 3.17 -8.75
CA ALA A 88 12.76 2.80 -7.47
C ALA A 88 11.99 3.96 -6.80
N ASN A 89 12.19 5.19 -7.26
CA ASN A 89 11.57 6.36 -6.65
C ASN A 89 10.20 6.66 -7.27
N PRO A 90 9.15 6.79 -6.46
CA PRO A 90 7.83 7.16 -6.97
C PRO A 90 7.81 8.62 -7.43
N ILE A 91 7.19 8.85 -8.59
CA ILE A 91 7.01 10.17 -9.21
C ILE A 91 5.75 10.85 -8.65
N ALA A 92 4.70 10.07 -8.41
CA ALA A 92 3.42 10.54 -7.89
C ALA A 92 2.75 9.47 -7.03
N LEU A 93 1.81 9.91 -6.19
CA LEU A 93 1.04 9.07 -5.29
C LEU A 93 -0.43 9.43 -5.39
N ALA A 94 -1.28 8.43 -5.57
CA ALA A 94 -2.71 8.53 -5.38
C ALA A 94 -3.15 7.63 -4.23
N GLY A 95 -4.03 8.14 -3.37
CA GLY A 95 -4.53 7.41 -2.22
C GLY A 95 -6.05 7.41 -2.17
N ARG A 96 -6.59 6.34 -1.61
CA ARG A 96 -8.02 6.19 -1.35
C ARG A 96 -8.24 5.36 -0.10
N THR A 97 -9.15 5.80 0.76
CA THR A 97 -9.62 5.01 1.89
C THR A 97 -11.11 4.77 1.77
N CYS A 98 -11.55 3.61 2.23
CA CYS A 98 -12.96 3.26 2.35
C CYS A 98 -13.21 2.71 3.75
N ARG A 99 -14.02 3.40 4.55
CA ARG A 99 -14.53 2.86 5.80
C ARG A 99 -15.89 2.24 5.54
N VAL A 100 -16.06 1.01 5.99
CA VAL A 100 -17.29 0.23 5.85
C VAL A 100 -17.81 -0.10 7.23
N SER A 101 -19.09 0.11 7.49
CA SER A 101 -19.82 -0.38 8.65
C SER A 101 -21.19 -0.90 8.21
N TYR A 102 -21.66 -1.98 8.80
CA TYR A 102 -23.01 -2.51 8.51
C TYR A 102 -23.98 -1.96 9.54
N ASP A 103 -25.05 -1.35 9.04
CA ASP A 103 -26.18 -0.87 9.85
C ASP A 103 -27.19 -2.00 9.98
N LEU A 104 -27.29 -2.58 11.19
CA LEU A 104 -28.15 -3.72 11.48
C LEU A 104 -29.64 -3.37 11.43
N TRP A 105 -30.02 -2.10 11.62
CA TRP A 105 -31.40 -1.65 11.62
C TRP A 105 -31.92 -1.37 10.22
N GLU A 106 -31.09 -0.76 9.41
CA GLU A 106 -31.43 -0.45 8.02
C GLU A 106 -30.99 -1.56 7.04
N GLU A 107 -30.26 -2.57 7.52
CA GLU A 107 -29.74 -3.70 6.74
C GLU A 107 -28.88 -3.25 5.54
N VAL A 108 -28.12 -2.14 5.69
CA VAL A 108 -27.27 -1.59 4.66
C VAL A 108 -25.84 -1.39 5.14
N TYR A 109 -24.90 -1.45 4.21
CA TYR A 109 -23.53 -1.03 4.45
C TYR A 109 -23.43 0.49 4.28
N ARG A 110 -22.99 1.18 5.35
CA ARG A 110 -22.59 2.58 5.32
C ARG A 110 -21.13 2.67 4.89
N LEU A 111 -20.85 3.44 3.85
CA LEU A 111 -19.53 3.56 3.27
C LEU A 111 -19.09 5.02 3.33
N LYS A 112 -17.87 5.25 3.83
CA LYS A 112 -17.21 6.55 3.82
C LYS A 112 -15.96 6.45 2.97
N VAL A 113 -15.97 7.07 1.78
CA VAL A 113 -14.88 6.99 0.81
C VAL A 113 -14.17 8.32 0.76
N ALA A 114 -12.87 8.34 1.13
CA ALA A 114 -12.03 9.52 1.06
C ALA A 114 -10.93 9.36 -0.01
N THR A 115 -10.70 10.44 -0.75
CA THR A 115 -9.65 10.61 -1.76
C THR A 115 -9.03 11.99 -1.62
N ALA A 116 -8.00 12.32 -2.40
CA ALA A 116 -7.46 13.67 -2.45
C ALA A 116 -8.51 14.74 -2.87
N GLY A 117 -9.56 14.32 -3.60
CA GLY A 117 -10.65 15.20 -4.03
C GLY A 117 -11.77 15.42 -2.99
N GLY A 118 -11.63 14.85 -1.79
CA GLY A 118 -12.61 14.97 -0.71
C GLY A 118 -13.20 13.62 -0.25
N GLU A 119 -14.19 13.71 0.61
CA GLU A 119 -14.88 12.59 1.23
C GLU A 119 -16.33 12.50 0.73
N ARG A 120 -16.83 11.26 0.59
CA ARG A 120 -18.21 10.98 0.19
C ARG A 120 -18.79 9.88 1.07
N ASP A 121 -20.03 10.11 1.54
CA ASP A 121 -20.82 9.11 2.22
C ASP A 121 -21.71 8.40 1.20
N LEU A 122 -21.70 7.08 1.23
CA LEU A 122 -22.44 6.20 0.32
C LEU A 122 -23.12 5.09 1.13
N ALA A 123 -24.10 4.42 0.51
CA ALA A 123 -24.69 3.21 1.04
C ALA A 123 -24.66 2.09 0.00
N ALA A 124 -24.55 0.85 0.47
CA ALA A 124 -24.65 -0.34 -0.38
C ALA A 124 -25.56 -1.36 0.31
N VAL A 125 -26.47 -1.94 -0.46
CA VAL A 125 -27.46 -2.90 0.04
C VAL A 125 -26.89 -4.32 0.18
N ASN A 126 -25.73 -4.58 -0.42
CA ASN A 126 -25.09 -5.89 -0.40
C ASN A 126 -23.56 -5.79 -0.55
N LEU A 127 -22.89 -6.92 -0.36
CA LEU A 127 -21.44 -7.02 -0.46
C LEU A 127 -20.92 -6.64 -1.86
N GLU A 128 -21.65 -6.94 -2.93
CA GLU A 128 -21.26 -6.54 -4.29
C GLU A 128 -21.19 -5.01 -4.43
N GLY A 129 -22.12 -4.29 -3.81
CA GLY A 129 -22.07 -2.83 -3.72
C GLY A 129 -20.85 -2.33 -2.97
N VAL A 130 -20.48 -2.99 -1.85
CA VAL A 130 -19.25 -2.68 -1.10
C VAL A 130 -18.01 -2.92 -1.97
N LEU A 131 -17.91 -4.07 -2.63
CA LEU A 131 -16.80 -4.40 -3.53
C LEU A 131 -16.61 -3.33 -4.61
N ARG A 132 -17.72 -2.94 -5.26
CA ARG A 132 -17.72 -1.92 -6.33
C ARG A 132 -17.27 -0.56 -5.83
N GLN A 133 -17.63 -0.20 -4.61
CA GLN A 133 -17.33 1.11 -4.06
C GLN A 133 -15.98 1.14 -3.31
N CYS A 134 -15.53 0.06 -2.71
CA CYS A 134 -14.38 0.05 -1.81
C CYS A 134 -13.18 -0.75 -2.33
N ALA A 135 -13.40 -1.69 -3.25
CA ALA A 135 -12.37 -2.59 -3.78
C ALA A 135 -12.11 -2.43 -5.29
N GLU A 136 -12.58 -1.32 -5.88
CA GLU A 136 -12.26 -0.89 -7.23
C GLU A 136 -11.86 0.57 -7.24
N ALA A 137 -10.78 0.89 -7.93
CA ALA A 137 -10.47 2.25 -8.35
C ALA A 137 -11.08 2.49 -9.71
N ARG A 138 -11.88 3.55 -9.85
CA ARG A 138 -12.47 3.99 -11.12
C ARG A 138 -12.07 5.41 -11.38
N ASP A 139 -11.50 5.65 -12.55
CA ASP A 139 -11.07 6.98 -13.01
C ASP A 139 -10.25 7.74 -11.95
N LEU A 140 -9.40 7.00 -11.22
CA LEU A 140 -8.56 7.56 -10.16
C LEU A 140 -7.47 8.43 -10.79
N PRO A 141 -7.41 9.74 -10.50
CA PRO A 141 -6.31 10.58 -10.94
C PRO A 141 -5.02 10.12 -10.24
N VAL A 142 -4.01 9.72 -11.03
CA VAL A 142 -2.75 9.17 -10.48
C VAL A 142 -1.55 10.07 -10.70
N ALA A 143 -1.51 10.83 -11.80
CA ALA A 143 -0.45 11.78 -12.06
C ALA A 143 -0.88 12.88 -13.04
N ASP A 144 -0.24 14.04 -12.94
CA ASP A 144 -0.24 15.04 -14.02
C ASP A 144 0.74 14.59 -15.12
N LYS A 145 0.37 14.77 -16.40
CA LYS A 145 1.22 14.45 -17.55
C LYS A 145 2.59 15.13 -17.47
N THR A 146 2.66 16.33 -16.90
CA THR A 146 3.91 17.11 -16.76
C THR A 146 4.94 16.46 -15.84
N LEU A 147 4.51 15.58 -14.93
CA LEU A 147 5.40 14.83 -14.03
C LEU A 147 6.00 13.60 -14.72
N LEU A 148 5.42 13.16 -15.84
CA LEU A 148 5.80 11.92 -16.50
C LEU A 148 6.81 12.18 -17.61
N THR A 149 7.82 11.34 -17.71
CA THR A 149 8.82 11.43 -18.78
C THR A 149 8.22 10.91 -20.09
N VAL A 150 8.16 11.75 -21.09
CA VAL A 150 7.67 11.41 -22.44
C VAL A 150 8.46 10.23 -23.03
N ASN A 151 7.77 9.33 -23.71
CA ASN A 151 8.34 8.13 -24.35
C ASN A 151 9.05 7.16 -23.39
N LYS A 152 8.82 7.29 -22.09
CA LYS A 152 9.30 6.31 -21.09
C LYS A 152 8.12 5.55 -20.48
N PRO A 153 8.26 4.23 -20.29
CA PRO A 153 7.19 3.43 -19.66
C PRO A 153 7.09 3.72 -18.17
N HIS A 154 5.85 3.88 -17.70
CA HIS A 154 5.49 4.07 -16.29
C HIS A 154 4.47 3.02 -15.90
N PHE A 155 4.43 2.64 -14.64
CA PHE A 155 3.46 1.70 -14.09
C PHE A 155 2.98 2.14 -12.71
N LEU A 156 1.90 1.53 -12.23
CA LEU A 156 1.46 1.71 -10.84
C LEU A 156 1.95 0.55 -9.97
N GLY A 157 2.66 0.88 -8.90
CA GLY A 157 2.85 -0.01 -7.76
C GLY A 157 1.71 0.22 -6.77
N VAL A 158 0.88 -0.79 -6.52
CA VAL A 158 -0.31 -0.66 -5.68
C VAL A 158 -0.16 -1.46 -4.39
N ILE A 159 -0.50 -0.82 -3.28
CA ILE A 159 -0.59 -1.44 -1.96
C ILE A 159 -2.00 -1.21 -1.43
N VAL A 160 -2.66 -2.30 -1.03
CA VAL A 160 -3.97 -2.26 -0.39
C VAL A 160 -3.84 -2.90 0.99
N GLU A 161 -4.32 -2.21 2.00
CA GLU A 161 -4.28 -2.66 3.39
C GLU A 161 -5.67 -2.61 4.00
N VAL A 162 -6.00 -3.65 4.75
CA VAL A 162 -7.24 -3.74 5.54
C VAL A 162 -6.90 -3.45 6.99
N ASN A 163 -7.63 -2.52 7.60
CA ASN A 163 -7.43 -2.07 8.97
C ASN A 163 -5.95 -1.74 9.27
N PRO A 164 -5.33 -0.84 8.48
CA PRO A 164 -3.94 -0.51 8.69
C PRO A 164 -3.75 0.14 10.07
N ILE A 165 -2.94 -0.50 10.91
CA ILE A 165 -2.51 0.07 12.19
C ILE A 165 -1.16 0.72 11.95
N SER A 166 -1.12 2.04 11.89
CA SER A 166 0.17 2.73 11.77
C SER A 166 0.86 2.80 13.15
N PRO A 167 2.19 2.67 13.21
CA PRO A 167 2.94 2.91 14.45
C PRO A 167 2.67 4.28 15.06
N GLN A 168 2.39 5.27 14.22
CA GLN A 168 2.01 6.62 14.65
C GLN A 168 0.61 6.63 15.30
N MET A 169 -0.36 5.89 14.76
CA MET A 169 -1.68 5.74 15.36
C MET A 169 -1.56 5.03 16.72
N LEU A 170 -0.73 3.99 16.83
CA LEU A 170 -0.42 3.35 18.11
C LEU A 170 0.26 4.30 19.09
N ALA A 171 1.20 5.12 18.64
CA ALA A 171 1.86 6.13 19.46
C ALA A 171 0.86 7.22 19.91
N GLN A 172 0.00 7.68 19.02
CA GLN A 172 -1.07 8.62 19.33
C GLN A 172 -2.09 8.04 20.31
N MET A 173 -2.52 6.78 20.12
CA MET A 173 -3.40 6.10 21.06
C MET A 173 -2.76 6.01 22.44
N ARG A 174 -1.47 5.67 22.55
CA ARG A 174 -0.74 5.66 23.84
C ARG A 174 -0.69 7.03 24.48
N GLN A 175 -0.45 8.09 23.70
CA GLN A 175 -0.48 9.47 24.20
C GLN A 175 -1.89 9.91 24.66
N TRP A 176 -2.93 9.44 23.97
CA TRP A 176 -4.31 9.72 24.36
C TRP A 176 -4.70 9.07 25.69
N VAL A 177 -4.34 7.82 25.87
CA VAL A 177 -4.61 7.07 27.10
C VAL A 177 -3.81 7.64 28.29
N SER A 178 -2.65 8.26 28.03
CA SER A 178 -1.80 8.84 29.09
C SER A 178 -2.06 10.32 29.38
N ARG A 179 -3.00 10.99 28.68
CA ARG A 179 -3.33 12.40 28.94
C ARG A 179 -4.41 12.54 29.99
N PRO A 180 -4.24 13.45 31.00
CA PRO A 180 -5.31 13.81 31.91
C PRO A 180 -6.49 14.43 31.17
N ALA A 181 -7.70 14.12 31.57
CA ALA A 181 -8.92 14.72 31.03
C ALA A 181 -8.88 16.25 31.15
N GLY A 182 -8.94 16.96 30.02
CA GLY A 182 -9.02 18.44 29.99
C GLY A 182 -7.97 19.19 29.15
N SER A 183 -7.01 18.53 28.47
CA SER A 183 -6.05 19.24 27.62
C SER A 183 -6.58 19.40 26.19
N THR A 184 -6.74 20.67 25.75
CA THR A 184 -7.08 21.04 24.37
C THR A 184 -5.86 20.85 23.46
N GLY A 185 -5.97 19.98 22.48
CA GLY A 185 -4.93 19.75 21.47
C GLY A 185 -5.53 19.29 20.15
N ILE A 186 -4.95 19.81 19.07
CA ILE A 186 -5.28 19.64 17.64
C ILE A 186 -5.75 18.24 17.30
N GLY A 187 -6.85 18.13 16.55
CA GLY A 187 -7.52 16.87 16.25
C GLY A 187 -6.73 15.92 15.33
N PRO A 188 -7.05 14.63 15.33
CA PRO A 188 -6.29 13.60 14.59
C PRO A 188 -6.39 13.68 13.07
N GLY A 189 -7.26 14.53 12.52
CA GLY A 189 -7.48 14.63 11.07
C GLY A 189 -6.36 15.31 10.30
N ASP A 190 -5.71 16.30 10.88
CA ASP A 190 -4.70 17.11 10.19
C ASP A 190 -3.33 16.41 10.08
N ALA A 191 -3.03 15.49 11.00
CA ALA A 191 -1.76 14.76 11.00
C ALA A 191 -1.70 13.61 9.98
N LEU A 192 -2.85 13.12 9.49
CA LEU A 192 -2.90 11.98 8.58
C LEU A 192 -2.50 12.32 7.14
N PHE A 193 -2.63 13.57 6.73
CA PHE A 193 -2.34 14.00 5.35
C PHE A 193 -0.96 14.63 5.14
N GLY A 194 -0.34 15.18 6.18
CA GLY A 194 0.97 15.86 6.08
C GLY A 194 2.19 14.91 6.08
N SER A 195 2.04 13.65 6.48
CA SER A 195 3.15 12.73 6.71
C SER A 195 3.21 11.55 5.74
N PHE A 196 2.48 11.58 4.63
CA PHE A 196 2.38 10.45 3.72
C PHE A 196 3.71 10.05 3.08
N VAL A 197 4.63 10.98 2.87
CA VAL A 197 5.93 10.70 2.22
C VAL A 197 6.89 9.93 3.14
N GLY A 198 6.84 10.16 4.46
CA GLY A 198 7.68 9.47 5.44
C GLY A 198 7.23 8.03 5.79
N LEU A 199 5.98 7.68 5.48
CA LEU A 199 5.37 6.38 5.80
C LEU A 199 5.79 5.23 4.88
N PHE A 200 6.50 5.56 3.77
CA PHE A 200 6.84 4.60 2.73
C PHE A 200 8.00 3.69 3.06
N VAL A 201 8.89 4.10 3.91
CA VAL A 201 10.21 3.46 4.06
C VAL A 201 10.28 2.48 5.23
N ARG A 202 9.36 2.48 6.18
CA ARG A 202 9.45 1.55 7.32
C ARG A 202 8.11 0.98 7.76
N GLN A 203 8.00 -0.34 7.64
CA GLN A 203 7.16 -1.29 8.36
C GLN A 203 6.00 -0.64 9.15
N ILE A 204 4.93 -0.53 8.45
CA ILE A 204 3.64 -0.22 9.00
C ILE A 204 3.21 -1.39 9.87
N GLY A 205 2.59 -1.08 10.99
CA GLY A 205 1.99 -2.07 11.89
C GLY A 205 1.14 -3.08 11.10
N THR A 206 0.96 -4.25 11.66
CA THR A 206 0.29 -5.37 11.03
C THR A 206 -1.14 -5.01 10.64
N ALA A 207 -1.36 -4.74 9.36
CA ALA A 207 -2.70 -4.74 8.80
C ALA A 207 -3.32 -6.14 8.89
N ASP A 208 -4.64 -6.25 9.02
CA ASP A 208 -5.33 -7.56 9.00
C ASP A 208 -5.01 -8.31 7.70
N LYS A 209 -4.86 -7.58 6.60
CA LYS A 209 -4.46 -8.10 5.29
C LYS A 209 -3.75 -7.05 4.47
N THR A 210 -2.75 -7.46 3.71
CA THR A 210 -2.03 -6.61 2.75
C THR A 210 -2.00 -7.28 1.38
N LEU A 211 -2.39 -6.55 0.34
CA LEU A 211 -2.29 -6.96 -1.05
C LEU A 211 -1.32 -6.01 -1.76
N ARG A 212 -0.39 -6.56 -2.53
CA ARG A 212 0.59 -5.79 -3.31
C ARG A 212 0.61 -6.30 -4.74
N PHE A 213 0.61 -5.39 -5.70
CA PHE A 213 0.72 -5.72 -7.12
C PHE A 213 1.24 -4.54 -7.92
N ARG A 214 1.64 -4.80 -9.16
CA ARG A 214 1.94 -3.77 -10.15
C ARG A 214 0.96 -3.84 -11.31
N THR A 215 0.78 -2.74 -12.02
CA THR A 215 0.02 -2.75 -13.29
C THR A 215 0.95 -3.01 -14.47
N GLN A 216 0.35 -3.25 -15.66
CA GLN A 216 1.09 -3.08 -16.90
C GLN A 216 1.56 -1.63 -17.05
N SER A 217 2.57 -1.43 -17.91
CA SER A 217 3.12 -0.10 -18.16
C SER A 217 2.24 0.71 -19.11
N VAL A 218 2.27 2.04 -18.93
CA VAL A 218 1.71 3.06 -19.82
C VAL A 218 2.82 4.01 -20.24
N THR A 219 2.84 4.39 -21.52
CA THR A 219 3.85 5.31 -22.06
C THR A 219 3.17 6.62 -22.46
N PRO A 220 3.56 7.77 -21.87
CA PRO A 220 3.06 9.06 -22.29
C PRO A 220 3.54 9.38 -23.70
N ALA A 221 2.60 9.68 -24.59
CA ALA A 221 2.92 10.25 -25.90
C ALA A 221 3.33 11.73 -25.76
N PRO A 222 4.07 12.28 -26.74
CA PRO A 222 4.44 13.70 -26.79
C PRO A 222 3.27 14.67 -26.63
#